data_b989b70064124b763d38fab1cd31690a
#
_entry.id   b989b70064124b763d38fab1cd31690a
#
_cell.length_a   1.000
_cell.length_b   1.000
_cell.length_c   1.000
_cell.angle_alpha   90.00
_cell.angle_beta   90.00
_cell.angle_gamma   90.00
#
_symmetry.space_group_name_H-M   'P 1'
#
loop_
_entity.id
_entity.type
_entity.pdbx_description
1 polymer ?
#
loop_
_entity_poly.entity_id
_entity_poly.type
_entity_poly.pdbx_seq_one_letter_code
_entity_poly.pdbx_strand_id
1 'polypeptide(L)'
;MNIKKAKEEIKYAIQAYLAKDEFGEYRIPAVRQRPVLLMGAPGIGKTAVMEQVARECGVALVSYSITHHTRQSAIGLPFISKKEYGGKEYTVTEYTMSEIIASVYDKMEETGLQEGILFIDEINCASETLAPAMLQFLQCKTFGAHKVPEGWLIAAAGNPPEYNKSVREFDVVTLDRVKKIDVEPDFSVWKEYAYQQGIHGAILSYLEIRKDHFYAMETTVDGKRFVTARGWEDLSTILKVYEDMDLPVEEGLIYQYLQHRRIAKDFANYLDLYRKYRTDYRVDDILQGKYTKQAVTKLQDAPFDERLSVMGLLLSRLSEGFRGAYEADLTVTGLHGALLELKDRFNSPYCQETPWENLFTGLLEEREAAFAKERKAGLLEKTAEHACLKELERLHFFLAEGKRSGCREKEEAFALVKGLFAKEAEGRENAIADASAMLDNAFAFLEEAFGAGQEMVIFITELTTNFYSVKFISENGSEKYYRYNAELLFDEKQKTILQDIEKAKTELNLLF
;
A
#
# COMPACT_ATOMS: atom_id res chain seq x y z
N MET A 1 7.41 -4.85 17.56
CA MET A 1 6.01 -5.07 17.09
C MET A 1 5.99 -5.21 15.57
N ASN A 2 4.91 -5.75 14.98
CA ASN A 2 4.83 -5.82 13.51
C ASN A 2 4.48 -4.45 12.88
N ILE A 3 4.67 -4.35 11.55
CA ILE A 3 4.52 -3.08 10.80
C ILE A 3 3.08 -2.54 10.81
N LYS A 4 2.05 -3.40 10.89
CA LYS A 4 0.64 -2.99 10.95
C LYS A 4 0.31 -2.27 12.26
N LYS A 5 0.75 -2.82 13.39
CA LYS A 5 0.63 -2.15 14.69
C LYS A 5 1.43 -0.86 14.75
N ALA A 6 2.64 -0.84 14.15
CA ALA A 6 3.43 0.38 14.03
C ALA A 6 2.68 1.47 13.23
N LYS A 7 2.02 1.08 12.13
CA LYS A 7 1.19 1.98 11.32
C LYS A 7 0.06 2.61 12.15
N GLU A 8 -0.68 1.80 12.91
CA GLU A 8 -1.76 2.29 13.78
C GLU A 8 -1.25 3.26 14.85
N GLU A 9 -0.13 2.94 15.49
CA GLU A 9 0.51 3.80 16.49
C GLU A 9 0.97 5.16 15.94
N ILE A 10 1.47 5.17 14.69
CA ILE A 10 1.86 6.39 13.99
C ILE A 10 0.62 7.21 13.65
N LYS A 11 -0.41 6.56 13.11
CA LYS A 11 -1.69 7.19 12.77
C LYS A 11 -2.33 7.86 14.00
N TYR A 12 -2.38 7.17 15.14
CA TYR A 12 -2.88 7.75 16.38
C TYR A 12 -2.03 8.94 16.86
N ALA A 13 -0.70 8.86 16.71
CA ALA A 13 0.18 9.99 17.07
C ALA A 13 -0.10 11.21 16.17
N ILE A 14 -0.28 11.02 14.87
CA ILE A 14 -0.61 12.09 13.91
C ILE A 14 -1.96 12.71 14.27
N GLN A 15 -2.99 11.89 14.45
CA GLN A 15 -4.33 12.38 14.83
C GLN A 15 -4.29 13.17 16.13
N ALA A 16 -3.55 12.71 17.14
CA ALA A 16 -3.43 13.42 18.42
C ALA A 16 -2.66 14.73 18.29
N TYR A 17 -1.61 14.77 17.46
CA TYR A 17 -0.77 15.95 17.28
C TYR A 17 -1.40 17.01 16.37
N LEU A 18 -2.27 16.60 15.45
CA LEU A 18 -3.03 17.50 14.59
C LEU A 18 -4.41 17.88 15.18
N ALA A 19 -4.78 17.32 16.34
CA ALA A 19 -6.02 17.68 16.99
C ALA A 19 -6.01 19.16 17.43
N LYS A 20 -7.06 19.90 17.03
CA LYS A 20 -7.25 21.32 17.34
C LYS A 20 -8.29 21.51 18.43
N ASP A 21 -8.20 22.63 19.11
CA ASP A 21 -9.18 23.08 20.08
C ASP A 21 -10.30 23.91 19.42
N GLU A 22 -11.18 24.50 20.24
CA GLU A 22 -12.30 25.32 19.77
C GLU A 22 -11.87 26.60 19.06
N PHE A 23 -10.61 27.02 19.24
CA PHE A 23 -10.04 28.22 18.64
C PHE A 23 -9.24 27.91 17.37
N GLY A 24 -9.12 26.63 17.00
CA GLY A 24 -8.34 26.19 15.84
C GLY A 24 -6.85 25.99 16.12
N GLU A 25 -6.41 26.11 17.37
CA GLU A 25 -5.03 25.91 17.80
C GLU A 25 -4.75 24.43 18.10
N TYR A 26 -3.52 23.96 17.83
CA TYR A 26 -3.14 22.59 18.13
C TYR A 26 -3.13 22.33 19.64
N ARG A 27 -3.88 21.33 20.11
CA ARG A 27 -3.96 20.95 21.53
C ARG A 27 -2.61 20.59 22.12
N ILE A 28 -1.72 20.01 21.31
CA ILE A 28 -0.37 19.67 21.71
C ILE A 28 0.58 20.59 20.93
N PRO A 29 1.22 21.58 21.59
CA PRO A 29 2.14 22.48 20.93
C PRO A 29 3.29 21.74 20.25
N ALA A 30 3.77 22.22 19.10
CA ALA A 30 4.80 21.58 18.28
C ALA A 30 6.05 21.18 19.07
N VAL A 31 6.44 21.97 20.09
CA VAL A 31 7.60 21.70 20.96
C VAL A 31 7.41 20.47 21.88
N ARG A 32 6.17 20.10 22.15
CA ARG A 32 5.82 18.91 22.98
C ARG A 32 5.51 17.66 22.14
N GLN A 33 5.41 17.80 20.84
CA GLN A 33 5.21 16.67 19.95
C GLN A 33 6.52 15.91 19.77
N ARG A 34 6.58 14.69 20.28
CA ARG A 34 7.77 13.84 20.12
C ARG A 34 7.87 13.33 18.68
N PRO A 35 9.02 13.48 18.00
CA PRO A 35 9.25 12.83 16.70
C PRO A 35 9.08 11.31 16.82
N VAL A 36 8.47 10.70 15.82
CA VAL A 36 8.38 9.24 15.74
C VAL A 36 9.70 8.68 15.20
N LEU A 37 10.28 7.70 15.89
CA LEU A 37 11.48 7.00 15.45
C LEU A 37 11.20 5.52 15.22
N LEU A 38 11.15 5.11 13.95
CA LEU A 38 11.00 3.72 13.54
C LEU A 38 12.36 3.03 13.49
N MET A 39 12.55 2.03 14.34
CA MET A 39 13.75 1.19 14.33
C MET A 39 13.38 -0.22 13.86
N GLY A 40 14.10 -0.74 12.88
CA GLY A 40 13.81 -2.08 12.37
C GLY A 40 14.71 -2.50 11.24
N ALA A 41 14.68 -3.77 10.91
CA ALA A 41 15.46 -4.39 9.86
C ALA A 41 15.31 -3.69 8.49
N PRO A 42 16.30 -3.74 7.61
CA PRO A 42 16.19 -3.18 6.27
C PRO A 42 15.14 -3.93 5.43
N GLY A 43 14.44 -3.24 4.53
CA GLY A 43 13.52 -3.85 3.58
C GLY A 43 12.20 -4.36 4.16
N ILE A 44 11.79 -3.94 5.38
CA ILE A 44 10.52 -4.33 6.02
C ILE A 44 9.36 -3.35 5.75
N GLY A 45 9.56 -2.33 4.91
CA GLY A 45 8.50 -1.40 4.52
C GLY A 45 8.36 -0.14 5.38
N LYS A 46 9.40 0.30 6.13
CA LYS A 46 9.35 1.52 6.96
C LYS A 46 8.93 2.77 6.19
N THR A 47 9.46 2.98 4.99
CA THR A 47 9.11 4.11 4.12
C THR A 47 7.69 3.95 3.57
N ALA A 48 7.33 2.76 3.09
CA ALA A 48 5.98 2.47 2.56
C ALA A 48 4.87 2.68 3.60
N VAL A 49 5.14 2.40 4.88
CA VAL A 49 4.19 2.67 5.96
C VAL A 49 3.96 4.17 6.14
N MET A 50 4.98 5.01 6.00
CA MET A 50 4.81 6.46 6.08
C MET A 50 3.93 6.99 4.95
N GLU A 51 4.11 6.48 3.73
CA GLU A 51 3.25 6.82 2.59
C GLU A 51 1.79 6.42 2.82
N GLN A 52 1.56 5.19 3.34
CA GLN A 52 0.22 4.73 3.68
C GLN A 52 -0.44 5.58 4.76
N VAL A 53 0.30 5.90 5.83
CA VAL A 53 -0.22 6.73 6.93
C VAL A 53 -0.54 8.14 6.47
N ALA A 54 0.33 8.77 5.68
CA ALA A 54 0.10 10.10 5.12
C ALA A 54 -1.20 10.12 4.28
N ARG A 55 -1.37 9.12 3.43
CA ARG A 55 -2.56 8.94 2.61
C ARG A 55 -3.82 8.75 3.44
N GLU A 56 -3.80 7.83 4.42
CA GLU A 56 -4.96 7.55 5.27
C GLU A 56 -5.34 8.72 6.20
N CYS A 57 -4.38 9.57 6.55
CA CYS A 57 -4.63 10.77 7.35
C CYS A 57 -4.95 12.01 6.47
N GLY A 58 -4.83 11.91 5.15
CA GLY A 58 -5.04 13.03 4.23
C GLY A 58 -4.03 14.16 4.39
N VAL A 59 -2.78 13.85 4.78
CA VAL A 59 -1.71 14.82 5.02
C VAL A 59 -0.59 14.67 3.99
N ALA A 60 0.17 15.74 3.75
CA ALA A 60 1.31 15.70 2.85
C ALA A 60 2.46 14.88 3.42
N LEU A 61 3.28 14.29 2.54
CA LEU A 61 4.51 13.60 2.93
C LEU A 61 5.70 14.18 2.18
N VAL A 62 6.74 14.56 2.92
CA VAL A 62 8.09 14.81 2.41
C VAL A 62 8.99 13.70 2.94
N SER A 63 9.56 12.92 2.06
CA SER A 63 10.51 11.84 2.42
C SER A 63 11.92 12.25 2.02
N TYR A 64 12.83 12.17 2.97
CA TYR A 64 14.21 12.66 2.84
C TYR A 64 15.22 11.63 3.35
N SER A 65 16.14 11.17 2.51
CA SER A 65 17.24 10.31 2.95
C SER A 65 18.44 11.15 3.37
N ILE A 66 18.92 10.96 4.59
CA ILE A 66 20.01 11.75 5.16
C ILE A 66 21.39 11.33 4.66
N THR A 67 21.52 10.15 4.09
CA THR A 67 22.83 9.58 3.69
C THR A 67 23.54 10.35 2.59
N HIS A 68 22.80 11.07 1.77
CA HIS A 68 23.34 11.84 0.65
C HIS A 68 23.67 13.30 1.01
N HIS A 69 23.44 13.70 2.28
CA HIS A 69 23.56 15.09 2.69
C HIS A 69 24.83 15.36 3.48
N THR A 70 25.45 16.49 3.13
CA THR A 70 26.50 17.11 3.93
C THR A 70 25.87 18.00 5.01
N ARG A 71 26.65 18.37 6.03
CA ARG A 71 26.20 19.34 7.03
C ARG A 71 25.71 20.65 6.39
N GLN A 72 26.36 21.10 5.33
CA GLN A 72 26.05 22.36 4.66
C GLN A 72 24.73 22.30 3.89
N SER A 73 24.45 21.21 3.18
CA SER A 73 23.18 21.07 2.47
C SER A 73 22.00 20.88 3.42
N ALA A 74 22.21 20.16 4.53
CA ALA A 74 21.14 19.89 5.49
C ALA A 74 20.81 21.09 6.39
N ILE A 75 21.80 21.90 6.82
CA ILE A 75 21.60 23.02 7.76
C ILE A 75 21.44 24.36 7.02
N GLY A 76 21.98 24.49 5.82
CA GLY A 76 22.11 25.72 5.08
C GLY A 76 23.53 26.28 5.08
N LEU A 77 23.81 27.22 4.19
CA LEU A 77 25.12 27.90 4.09
C LEU A 77 25.16 29.14 4.97
N PRO A 78 26.23 29.36 5.72
CA PRO A 78 26.40 30.61 6.47
C PRO A 78 26.63 31.78 5.51
N PHE A 79 25.97 32.90 5.77
CA PHE A 79 26.21 34.17 5.11
C PHE A 79 26.29 35.30 6.14
N ILE A 80 26.97 36.38 5.76
CA ILE A 80 27.17 37.54 6.63
C ILE A 80 26.06 38.55 6.33
N SER A 81 25.30 38.93 7.36
CA SER A 81 24.28 39.99 7.31
C SER A 81 24.64 41.11 8.31
N LYS A 82 24.12 42.31 8.06
CA LYS A 82 24.24 43.43 8.98
C LYS A 82 22.93 43.66 9.69
N LYS A 83 22.97 43.73 11.01
CA LYS A 83 21.79 43.99 11.86
C LYS A 83 22.04 45.10 12.83
N GLU A 84 21.04 45.91 13.06
CA GLU A 84 21.09 47.01 14.05
C GLU A 84 20.49 46.59 15.35
N TYR A 85 21.24 46.72 16.44
CA TYR A 85 20.73 46.48 17.82
C TYR A 85 21.09 47.69 18.68
N GLY A 86 20.06 48.33 19.24
CA GLY A 86 20.24 49.48 20.11
C GLY A 86 20.94 50.67 19.46
N GLY A 87 20.68 50.88 18.14
CA GLY A 87 21.27 51.97 17.38
C GLY A 87 22.73 51.75 16.94
N LYS A 88 23.24 50.50 17.06
CA LYS A 88 24.57 50.10 16.61
C LYS A 88 24.49 48.99 15.59
N GLU A 89 25.20 49.10 14.49
CA GLU A 89 25.33 48.09 13.47
C GLU A 89 26.28 46.95 13.89
N TYR A 90 25.81 45.72 13.78
CA TYR A 90 26.59 44.52 14.06
C TYR A 90 26.60 43.61 12.82
N THR A 91 27.72 43.00 12.60
CA THR A 91 27.87 41.95 11.60
C THR A 91 27.52 40.62 12.26
N VAL A 92 26.49 39.93 11.73
CA VAL A 92 26.02 38.65 12.25
C VAL A 92 26.12 37.58 11.19
N THR A 93 26.31 36.33 11.62
CA THR A 93 26.24 35.16 10.73
C THR A 93 24.84 34.64 10.75
N GLU A 94 24.21 34.53 9.58
CA GLU A 94 22.91 33.88 9.36
C GLU A 94 23.11 32.67 8.45
N TYR A 95 22.14 31.81 8.41
CA TYR A 95 22.16 30.64 7.55
C TYR A 95 21.03 30.74 6.52
N THR A 96 21.30 30.29 5.29
CA THR A 96 20.25 30.11 4.29
C THR A 96 19.26 29.04 4.77
N MET A 97 18.05 29.04 4.24
CA MET A 97 17.09 27.99 4.58
C MET A 97 17.64 26.61 4.21
N SER A 98 17.49 25.66 5.10
CA SER A 98 17.80 24.25 4.88
C SER A 98 16.99 23.69 3.72
N GLU A 99 17.60 22.89 2.87
CA GLU A 99 16.90 22.15 1.80
C GLU A 99 15.78 21.26 2.37
N ILE A 100 16.01 20.67 3.55
CA ILE A 100 15.00 19.84 4.24
C ILE A 100 13.75 20.67 4.62
N ILE A 101 13.94 21.90 5.08
CA ILE A 101 12.80 22.78 5.43
C ILE A 101 12.19 23.37 4.16
N ALA A 102 12.99 23.74 3.16
CA ALA A 102 12.50 24.25 1.90
C ALA A 102 11.59 23.25 1.19
N SER A 103 11.95 21.96 1.18
CA SER A 103 11.14 20.91 0.58
C SER A 103 9.75 20.75 1.24
N VAL A 104 9.61 21.12 2.52
CA VAL A 104 8.32 21.17 3.20
C VAL A 104 7.45 22.30 2.63
N TYR A 105 8.02 23.51 2.47
CA TYR A 105 7.30 24.64 1.90
C TYR A 105 6.93 24.39 0.43
N ASP A 106 7.85 23.85 -0.37
CA ASP A 106 7.59 23.46 -1.76
C ASP A 106 6.41 22.48 -1.85
N LYS A 107 6.38 21.49 -0.95
CA LYS A 107 5.29 20.51 -0.89
C LYS A 107 3.95 21.15 -0.50
N MET A 108 3.96 22.10 0.43
CA MET A 108 2.76 22.87 0.79
C MET A 108 2.22 23.67 -0.39
N GLU A 109 3.10 24.33 -1.15
CA GLU A 109 2.71 25.10 -2.35
C GLU A 109 2.18 24.18 -3.46
N GLU A 110 2.86 23.05 -3.72
CA GLU A 110 2.45 22.11 -4.76
C GLU A 110 1.10 21.46 -4.49
N THR A 111 0.84 21.08 -3.23
CA THR A 111 -0.35 20.30 -2.88
C THR A 111 -1.47 21.12 -2.29
N GLY A 112 -1.15 22.31 -1.75
CA GLY A 112 -2.08 23.16 -0.98
C GLY A 112 -2.39 22.58 0.41
N LEU A 113 -1.77 21.46 0.83
CA LEU A 113 -1.94 20.87 2.15
C LEU A 113 -1.05 21.59 3.16
N GLN A 114 -1.66 22.06 4.25
CA GLN A 114 -0.93 22.77 5.31
C GLN A 114 -0.37 21.83 6.38
N GLU A 115 -0.86 20.60 6.44
CA GLU A 115 -0.47 19.58 7.42
C GLU A 115 0.27 18.45 6.73
N GLY A 116 1.32 17.93 7.38
CA GLY A 116 2.16 16.92 6.76
C GLY A 116 3.10 16.17 7.70
N ILE A 117 3.81 15.24 7.10
CA ILE A 117 4.88 14.47 7.73
C ILE A 117 6.19 14.77 7.01
N LEU A 118 7.20 15.21 7.75
CA LEU A 118 8.58 15.23 7.30
C LEU A 118 9.23 13.93 7.78
N PHE A 119 9.42 13.01 6.85
CA PHE A 119 10.02 11.69 7.11
C PHE A 119 11.50 11.70 6.73
N ILE A 120 12.38 11.42 7.72
CA ILE A 120 13.82 11.36 7.54
C ILE A 120 14.26 9.90 7.61
N ASP A 121 14.59 9.34 6.46
CA ASP A 121 15.06 7.96 6.39
C ASP A 121 16.56 7.85 6.69
N GLU A 122 16.96 6.69 7.22
CA GLU A 122 18.35 6.35 7.57
C GLU A 122 19.03 7.34 8.53
N ILE A 123 18.26 7.92 9.44
CA ILE A 123 18.71 8.99 10.36
C ILE A 123 19.99 8.65 11.12
N ASN A 124 20.19 7.40 11.47
CA ASN A 124 21.38 6.91 12.21
C ASN A 124 22.57 6.55 11.30
N CYS A 125 22.45 6.75 9.97
CA CYS A 125 23.54 6.71 9.01
C CYS A 125 24.11 8.10 8.70
N ALA A 126 23.62 9.16 9.36
CA ALA A 126 24.14 10.51 9.21
C ALA A 126 25.62 10.57 9.52
N SER A 127 26.38 11.37 8.73
CA SER A 127 27.82 11.56 8.95
C SER A 127 28.13 12.10 10.35
N GLU A 128 29.37 11.93 10.82
CA GLU A 128 29.80 12.40 12.16
C GLU A 128 29.57 13.89 12.39
N THR A 129 29.74 14.68 11.35
CA THR A 129 29.55 16.13 11.41
C THR A 129 28.09 16.54 11.34
N LEU A 130 27.22 15.71 10.78
CA LEU A 130 25.80 16.00 10.61
C LEU A 130 24.95 15.44 11.74
N ALA A 131 25.29 14.28 12.30
CA ALA A 131 24.49 13.61 13.31
C ALA A 131 24.08 14.49 14.51
N PRO A 132 24.97 15.31 15.14
CA PRO A 132 24.55 16.17 16.26
C PRO A 132 23.52 17.22 15.84
N ALA A 133 23.63 17.77 14.63
CA ALA A 133 22.68 18.75 14.11
C ALA A 133 21.32 18.11 13.83
N MET A 134 21.30 16.88 13.31
CA MET A 134 20.04 16.12 13.08
C MET A 134 19.36 15.76 14.39
N LEU A 135 20.10 15.35 15.41
CA LEU A 135 19.53 15.09 16.73
C LEU A 135 18.94 16.38 17.35
N GLN A 136 19.61 17.51 17.21
CA GLN A 136 19.09 18.80 17.63
C GLN A 136 17.82 19.17 16.81
N PHE A 137 17.83 18.92 15.52
CA PHE A 137 16.66 19.14 14.66
C PHE A 137 15.45 18.31 15.09
N LEU A 138 15.62 17.03 15.38
CA LEU A 138 14.54 16.19 15.91
C LEU A 138 13.93 16.78 17.19
N GLN A 139 14.76 17.40 18.06
CA GLN A 139 14.30 17.95 19.34
C GLN A 139 13.63 19.32 19.19
N CYS A 140 14.25 20.20 18.40
CA CYS A 140 13.85 21.62 18.34
C CYS A 140 12.97 21.92 17.12
N LYS A 141 12.92 21.03 16.14
CA LYS A 141 12.26 21.22 14.83
C LYS A 141 12.75 22.47 14.08
N THR A 142 14.02 22.82 14.30
CA THR A 142 14.66 24.01 13.69
C THR A 142 16.05 23.72 13.18
N PHE A 143 16.40 24.34 12.07
CA PHE A 143 17.78 24.51 11.61
C PHE A 143 18.12 26.00 11.60
N GLY A 144 19.06 26.43 12.44
CA GLY A 144 19.36 27.85 12.61
C GLY A 144 18.14 28.66 13.02
N ALA A 145 17.79 29.67 12.22
CA ALA A 145 16.60 30.51 12.43
C ALA A 145 15.31 29.96 11.81
N HIS A 146 15.42 28.92 10.98
CA HIS A 146 14.30 28.38 10.23
C HIS A 146 13.62 27.23 10.98
N LYS A 147 12.30 27.29 11.09
CA LYS A 147 11.46 26.28 11.77
C LYS A 147 10.71 25.46 10.74
N VAL A 148 10.44 24.21 11.08
CA VAL A 148 9.43 23.41 10.39
C VAL A 148 8.06 24.06 10.65
N PRO A 149 7.21 24.26 9.63
CA PRO A 149 5.88 24.84 9.79
C PRO A 149 5.03 24.10 10.83
N GLU A 150 4.14 24.81 11.50
CA GLU A 150 3.14 24.19 12.37
C GLU A 150 2.22 23.27 11.56
N GLY A 151 1.77 22.16 12.16
CA GLY A 151 1.04 21.13 11.45
C GLY A 151 1.94 20.07 10.75
N TRP A 152 3.26 20.27 10.78
CA TRP A 152 4.20 19.29 10.26
C TRP A 152 4.86 18.48 11.38
N LEU A 153 4.71 17.17 11.26
CA LEU A 153 5.26 16.18 12.19
C LEU A 153 6.59 15.65 11.67
N ILE A 154 7.53 15.43 12.57
CA ILE A 154 8.78 14.77 12.20
C ILE A 154 8.65 13.29 12.51
N ALA A 155 8.91 12.46 11.52
CA ALA A 155 9.13 11.03 11.67
C ALA A 155 10.53 10.69 11.13
N ALA A 156 11.18 9.70 11.72
CA ALA A 156 12.48 9.24 11.27
C ALA A 156 12.53 7.72 11.26
N ALA A 157 13.37 7.14 10.42
CA ALA A 157 13.64 5.71 10.43
C ALA A 157 15.15 5.44 10.51
N GLY A 158 15.48 4.31 11.14
CA GLY A 158 16.84 3.81 11.23
C GLY A 158 16.89 2.29 11.20
N ASN A 159 18.07 1.76 10.97
CA ASN A 159 18.35 0.33 11.04
C ASN A 159 19.16 0.02 12.30
N PRO A 160 18.91 -1.09 13.00
CA PRO A 160 19.77 -1.55 14.09
C PRO A 160 21.21 -1.82 13.65
N PRO A 161 22.21 -1.69 14.56
CA PRO A 161 23.63 -1.85 14.22
C PRO A 161 24.01 -3.23 13.64
N GLU A 162 23.26 -4.27 13.96
CA GLU A 162 23.50 -5.63 13.45
C GLU A 162 23.41 -5.69 11.91
N TYR A 163 22.63 -4.82 11.31
CA TYR A 163 22.42 -4.80 9.86
C TYR A 163 23.41 -3.91 9.11
N ASN A 164 23.90 -2.85 9.75
CA ASN A 164 24.82 -1.90 9.12
C ASN A 164 25.86 -1.39 10.12
N LYS A 165 27.12 -1.71 9.87
CA LYS A 165 28.25 -1.32 10.74
C LYS A 165 28.52 0.19 10.78
N SER A 166 28.01 0.94 9.81
CA SER A 166 28.15 2.40 9.75
C SER A 166 27.11 3.14 10.59
N VAL A 167 26.17 2.41 11.17
CA VAL A 167 25.09 2.95 11.98
C VAL A 167 25.58 3.30 13.37
N ARG A 168 25.07 4.42 13.88
CA ARG A 168 25.31 4.86 15.27
C ARG A 168 24.14 4.51 16.16
N GLU A 169 24.43 4.13 17.37
CA GLU A 169 23.42 3.99 18.41
C GLU A 169 23.02 5.38 18.94
N PHE A 170 21.73 5.54 19.21
CA PHE A 170 21.22 6.73 19.87
C PHE A 170 21.49 6.65 21.38
N ASP A 171 21.91 7.76 21.95
CA ASP A 171 22.06 7.88 23.39
C ASP A 171 20.68 7.94 24.09
N VAL A 172 20.70 7.72 25.40
CA VAL A 172 19.48 7.74 26.25
C VAL A 172 18.79 9.10 26.19
N VAL A 173 19.55 10.21 26.08
CA VAL A 173 19.01 11.57 26.02
C VAL A 173 18.20 11.79 24.74
N THR A 174 18.64 11.26 23.62
CA THR A 174 17.92 11.28 22.34
C THR A 174 16.69 10.41 22.41
N LEU A 175 16.82 9.17 22.92
CA LEU A 175 15.72 8.22 23.00
C LEU A 175 14.59 8.71 23.92
N ASP A 176 14.90 9.43 25.00
CA ASP A 176 13.90 10.03 25.89
C ASP A 176 13.04 11.12 25.20
N ARG A 177 13.51 11.68 24.10
CA ARG A 177 12.84 12.77 23.37
C ARG A 177 12.06 12.36 22.13
N VAL A 178 12.12 11.10 21.78
CA VAL A 178 11.41 10.54 20.62
C VAL A 178 10.35 9.51 21.05
N LYS A 179 9.39 9.23 20.18
CA LYS A 179 8.49 8.07 20.29
C LYS A 179 9.14 6.94 19.51
N LYS A 180 9.96 6.10 20.17
CA LYS A 180 10.62 4.97 19.54
C LYS A 180 9.65 3.83 19.32
N ILE A 181 9.65 3.27 18.12
CA ILE A 181 8.85 2.11 17.70
C ILE A 181 9.80 1.08 17.08
N ASP A 182 9.98 -0.05 17.74
CA ASP A 182 10.78 -1.17 17.20
C ASP A 182 9.89 -2.08 16.35
N VAL A 183 10.28 -2.27 15.08
CA VAL A 183 9.50 -3.01 14.07
C VAL A 183 10.25 -4.27 13.66
N GLU A 184 9.52 -5.38 13.64
CA GLU A 184 10.01 -6.70 13.27
C GLU A 184 9.30 -7.21 12.01
N PRO A 185 9.99 -8.00 11.16
CA PRO A 185 9.37 -8.63 10.01
C PRO A 185 8.25 -9.59 10.44
N ASP A 186 7.11 -9.52 9.75
CA ASP A 186 5.96 -10.40 9.97
C ASP A 186 5.35 -10.76 8.61
N PHE A 187 5.47 -12.03 8.22
CA PHE A 187 4.97 -12.51 6.94
C PHE A 187 3.44 -12.36 6.83
N SER A 188 2.70 -12.66 7.89
CA SER A 188 1.24 -12.64 7.87
C SER A 188 0.73 -11.22 7.59
N VAL A 189 1.35 -10.22 8.19
CA VAL A 189 1.04 -8.81 7.96
C VAL A 189 1.50 -8.34 6.58
N TRP A 190 2.71 -8.74 6.17
CA TRP A 190 3.19 -8.40 4.83
C TRP A 190 2.32 -9.00 3.73
N LYS A 191 1.75 -10.18 3.96
CA LYS A 191 0.87 -10.86 3.01
C LYS A 191 -0.42 -10.08 2.71
N GLU A 192 -1.01 -9.41 3.71
CA GLU A 192 -2.16 -8.51 3.48
C GLU A 192 -1.79 -7.39 2.48
N TYR A 193 -0.65 -6.75 2.70
CA TYR A 193 -0.10 -5.75 1.79
C TYR A 193 0.23 -6.33 0.42
N ALA A 194 0.81 -7.52 0.38
CA ALA A 194 1.20 -8.20 -0.86
C ALA A 194 0.00 -8.48 -1.77
N TYR A 195 -1.14 -8.86 -1.21
CA TYR A 195 -2.39 -8.99 -1.98
C TYR A 195 -2.84 -7.65 -2.56
N GLN A 196 -2.79 -6.55 -1.78
CA GLN A 196 -3.16 -5.22 -2.27
C GLN A 196 -2.25 -4.74 -3.41
N GLN A 197 -0.95 -5.01 -3.30
CA GLN A 197 0.03 -4.66 -4.34
C GLN A 197 0.02 -5.64 -5.53
N GLY A 198 -0.76 -6.73 -5.42
CA GLY A 198 -0.84 -7.77 -6.42
C GLY A 198 0.50 -8.49 -6.61
N ILE A 199 1.22 -8.82 -5.55
CA ILE A 199 2.44 -9.62 -5.60
C ILE A 199 2.18 -10.93 -6.33
N HIS A 200 3.18 -11.40 -7.09
CA HIS A 200 3.07 -12.61 -7.91
C HIS A 200 2.62 -13.83 -7.11
N GLY A 201 1.60 -14.55 -7.61
CA GLY A 201 0.95 -15.64 -6.87
C GLY A 201 1.90 -16.79 -6.47
N ALA A 202 2.92 -17.08 -7.28
CA ALA A 202 3.94 -18.07 -6.93
C ALA A 202 4.74 -17.69 -5.68
N ILE A 203 5.01 -16.39 -5.47
CA ILE A 203 5.73 -15.89 -4.28
C ILE A 203 4.84 -16.06 -3.04
N LEU A 204 3.58 -15.66 -3.11
CA LEU A 204 2.66 -15.80 -1.99
C LEU A 204 2.45 -17.27 -1.60
N SER A 205 2.22 -18.12 -2.59
CA SER A 205 2.04 -19.55 -2.40
C SER A 205 3.29 -20.24 -1.85
N TYR A 206 4.47 -19.87 -2.36
CA TYR A 206 5.74 -20.38 -1.83
C TYR A 206 5.98 -19.98 -0.38
N LEU A 207 5.78 -18.71 -0.06
CA LEU A 207 5.99 -18.19 1.29
C LEU A 207 4.97 -18.70 2.29
N GLU A 208 3.78 -19.12 1.86
CA GLU A 208 2.83 -19.81 2.73
C GLU A 208 3.36 -21.19 3.18
N ILE A 209 4.07 -21.89 2.29
CA ILE A 209 4.70 -23.19 2.58
C ILE A 209 6.02 -23.00 3.35
N ARG A 210 6.77 -21.93 3.07
CA ARG A 210 8.10 -21.64 3.61
C ARG A 210 8.15 -20.26 4.25
N LYS A 211 7.40 -20.07 5.34
CA LYS A 211 7.27 -18.76 6.02
C LYS A 211 8.61 -18.22 6.54
N ASP A 212 9.52 -19.11 6.89
CA ASP A 212 10.89 -18.80 7.33
C ASP A 212 11.76 -18.20 6.21
N HIS A 213 11.41 -18.41 4.94
CA HIS A 213 12.10 -17.83 3.81
C HIS A 213 11.64 -16.39 3.46
N PHE A 214 10.63 -15.85 4.14
CA PHE A 214 10.17 -14.49 3.95
C PHE A 214 11.23 -13.45 4.29
N TYR A 215 11.87 -13.64 5.44
CA TYR A 215 12.94 -12.77 5.91
C TYR A 215 14.05 -13.61 6.54
N ALA A 216 15.21 -13.58 5.93
CA ALA A 216 16.38 -14.30 6.39
C ALA A 216 17.63 -13.41 6.30
N MET A 217 18.49 -13.47 7.32
CA MET A 217 19.75 -12.75 7.37
C MET A 217 20.81 -13.65 7.99
N GLU A 218 21.79 -14.04 7.19
CA GLU A 218 22.88 -14.92 7.61
C GLU A 218 24.22 -14.24 7.36
N THR A 219 25.11 -14.27 8.34
CA THR A 219 26.51 -13.85 8.17
C THR A 219 27.37 -15.08 7.96
N THR A 220 27.99 -15.20 6.80
CA THR A 220 28.89 -16.31 6.45
C THR A 220 30.30 -15.80 6.25
N VAL A 221 31.27 -16.72 6.10
CA VAL A 221 32.67 -16.38 5.81
C VAL A 221 32.79 -15.59 4.49
N ASP A 222 31.95 -15.89 3.51
CA ASP A 222 31.93 -15.28 2.18
C ASP A 222 31.14 -13.96 2.12
N GLY A 223 30.55 -13.51 3.24
CA GLY A 223 29.75 -12.30 3.31
C GLY A 223 28.36 -12.50 3.90
N LYS A 224 27.51 -11.49 3.78
CA LYS A 224 26.12 -11.54 4.22
C LYS A 224 25.24 -12.17 3.13
N ARG A 225 24.39 -13.13 3.51
CA ARG A 225 23.32 -13.67 2.67
C ARG A 225 22.01 -13.22 3.27
N PHE A 226 21.10 -12.72 2.44
CA PHE A 226 19.87 -12.18 2.97
C PHE A 226 18.70 -12.28 1.99
N VAL A 227 17.51 -12.34 2.56
CA VAL A 227 16.24 -12.17 1.86
C VAL A 227 15.41 -11.17 2.66
N THR A 228 14.75 -10.24 1.97
CA THR A 228 13.91 -9.21 2.59
C THR A 228 12.57 -9.13 1.88
N ALA A 229 11.58 -8.52 2.52
CA ALA A 229 10.28 -8.25 1.90
C ALA A 229 10.42 -7.43 0.58
N ARG A 230 11.32 -6.44 0.56
CA ARG A 230 11.65 -5.66 -0.65
C ARG A 230 12.18 -6.57 -1.77
N GLY A 231 13.08 -7.52 -1.44
CA GLY A 231 13.62 -8.45 -2.45
C GLY A 231 12.52 -9.29 -3.10
N TRP A 232 11.52 -9.74 -2.35
CA TRP A 232 10.35 -10.44 -2.88
C TRP A 232 9.45 -9.55 -3.74
N GLU A 233 9.26 -8.30 -3.35
CA GLU A 233 8.45 -7.33 -4.09
C GLU A 233 9.10 -6.96 -5.43
N ASP A 234 10.40 -6.67 -5.42
CA ASP A 234 11.18 -6.38 -6.63
C ASP A 234 11.20 -7.61 -7.57
N LEU A 235 11.40 -8.81 -7.01
CA LEU A 235 11.33 -10.06 -7.77
C LEU A 235 9.94 -10.27 -8.39
N SER A 236 8.86 -9.99 -7.65
CA SER A 236 7.50 -10.07 -8.17
C SER A 236 7.30 -9.18 -9.39
N THR A 237 7.81 -7.97 -9.34
CA THR A 237 7.68 -6.99 -10.42
C THR A 237 8.37 -7.49 -11.69
N ILE A 238 9.60 -7.97 -11.56
CA ILE A 238 10.35 -8.46 -12.73
C ILE A 238 9.79 -9.77 -13.28
N LEU A 239 9.31 -10.68 -12.41
CA LEU A 239 8.68 -11.94 -12.84
C LEU A 239 7.49 -11.70 -13.76
N LYS A 240 6.61 -10.75 -13.39
CA LYS A 240 5.43 -10.39 -14.19
C LYS A 240 5.83 -9.85 -15.57
N VAL A 241 6.78 -8.92 -15.61
CA VAL A 241 7.27 -8.35 -16.87
C VAL A 241 7.91 -9.44 -17.74
N TYR A 242 8.67 -10.37 -17.13
CA TYR A 242 9.29 -11.48 -17.88
C TYR A 242 8.23 -12.44 -18.42
N GLU A 243 7.17 -12.72 -17.66
CA GLU A 243 6.05 -13.54 -18.13
C GLU A 243 5.27 -12.86 -19.26
N ASP A 244 5.02 -11.55 -19.15
CA ASP A 244 4.34 -10.78 -20.20
C ASP A 244 5.16 -10.71 -21.51
N MET A 245 6.50 -10.80 -21.41
CA MET A 245 7.43 -10.76 -22.54
C MET A 245 7.91 -12.14 -23.01
N ASP A 246 7.41 -13.24 -22.44
CA ASP A 246 7.86 -14.61 -22.66
C ASP A 246 9.38 -14.81 -22.49
N LEU A 247 9.98 -14.09 -21.51
CA LEU A 247 11.40 -14.20 -21.21
C LEU A 247 11.67 -15.34 -20.21
N PRO A 248 12.83 -16.03 -20.34
CA PRO A 248 13.19 -17.12 -19.45
C PRO A 248 13.53 -16.59 -18.04
N VAL A 249 12.99 -17.23 -17.03
CA VAL A 249 13.32 -16.97 -15.62
C VAL A 249 14.21 -18.10 -15.11
N GLU A 250 15.46 -17.79 -14.82
CA GLU A 250 16.45 -18.75 -14.33
C GLU A 250 16.80 -18.47 -12.87
N GLU A 251 17.40 -19.48 -12.17
CA GLU A 251 17.91 -19.34 -10.80
C GLU A 251 18.79 -18.09 -10.61
N GLY A 252 19.60 -17.76 -11.65
CA GLY A 252 20.51 -16.62 -11.62
C GLY A 252 19.79 -15.27 -11.47
N LEU A 253 18.66 -15.09 -12.15
CA LEU A 253 17.81 -13.90 -12.01
C LEU A 253 17.24 -13.81 -10.60
N ILE A 254 16.67 -14.88 -10.07
CA ILE A 254 16.08 -14.93 -8.74
C ILE A 254 17.11 -14.62 -7.67
N TYR A 255 18.33 -15.17 -7.80
CA TYR A 255 19.43 -14.91 -6.89
C TYR A 255 19.85 -13.43 -6.84
N GLN A 256 19.76 -12.71 -7.95
CA GLN A 256 20.08 -11.26 -7.98
C GLN A 256 19.17 -10.44 -7.09
N TYR A 257 17.92 -10.87 -6.87
CA TYR A 257 16.96 -10.18 -6.00
C TYR A 257 16.97 -10.71 -4.57
N LEU A 258 17.07 -12.03 -4.37
CA LEU A 258 16.97 -12.63 -3.04
C LEU A 258 18.31 -12.75 -2.32
N GLN A 259 19.45 -12.68 -3.00
CA GLN A 259 20.80 -12.70 -2.44
C GLN A 259 21.09 -13.82 -1.42
N HIS A 260 20.31 -14.91 -1.47
CA HIS A 260 20.44 -16.10 -0.65
C HIS A 260 20.30 -17.33 -1.54
N ARG A 261 21.44 -17.93 -1.90
CA ARG A 261 21.52 -18.96 -2.96
C ARG A 261 20.59 -20.15 -2.71
N ARG A 262 20.52 -20.65 -1.46
CA ARG A 262 19.64 -21.78 -1.13
C ARG A 262 18.18 -21.45 -1.38
N ILE A 263 17.73 -20.29 -0.88
CA ILE A 263 16.34 -19.83 -1.02
C ILE A 263 16.02 -19.54 -2.48
N ALA A 264 16.94 -18.88 -3.21
CA ALA A 264 16.75 -18.61 -4.63
C ALA A 264 16.58 -19.89 -5.45
N LYS A 265 17.40 -20.90 -5.20
CA LYS A 265 17.29 -22.23 -5.85
C LYS A 265 15.99 -22.95 -5.50
N ASP A 266 15.60 -22.91 -4.21
CA ASP A 266 14.37 -23.54 -3.72
C ASP A 266 13.14 -22.90 -4.38
N PHE A 267 13.12 -21.56 -4.43
CA PHE A 267 12.06 -20.82 -5.10
C PHE A 267 12.06 -21.03 -6.64
N ALA A 268 13.21 -21.13 -7.29
CA ALA A 268 13.29 -21.43 -8.73
C ALA A 268 12.62 -22.77 -9.05
N ASN A 269 12.96 -23.82 -8.29
CA ASN A 269 12.34 -25.14 -8.46
C ASN A 269 10.83 -25.08 -8.20
N TYR A 270 10.41 -24.32 -7.19
CA TYR A 270 8.98 -24.13 -6.90
C TYR A 270 8.25 -23.41 -8.03
N LEU A 271 8.86 -22.36 -8.61
CA LEU A 271 8.27 -21.59 -9.71
C LEU A 271 8.02 -22.46 -10.95
N ASP A 272 8.96 -23.38 -11.26
CA ASP A 272 8.79 -24.34 -12.35
C ASP A 272 7.62 -25.29 -12.08
N LEU A 273 7.47 -25.78 -10.85
CA LEU A 273 6.33 -26.61 -10.44
C LEU A 273 5.02 -25.82 -10.49
N TYR A 274 4.99 -24.59 -10.03
CA TYR A 274 3.84 -23.71 -10.03
C TYR A 274 3.33 -23.47 -11.47
N ARG A 275 4.23 -23.21 -12.41
CA ARG A 275 3.90 -23.07 -13.84
C ARG A 275 3.36 -24.37 -14.43
N LYS A 276 3.99 -25.51 -14.10
CA LYS A 276 3.51 -26.82 -14.50
C LYS A 276 2.10 -27.10 -13.98
N TYR A 277 1.83 -26.85 -12.70
CA TYR A 277 0.51 -27.04 -12.11
C TYR A 277 -0.56 -26.15 -12.74
N ARG A 278 -0.22 -24.89 -13.07
CA ARG A 278 -1.12 -23.99 -13.80
C ARG A 278 -1.60 -24.62 -15.12
N THR A 279 -0.69 -25.25 -15.87
CA THR A 279 -0.97 -25.92 -17.15
C THR A 279 -1.69 -27.27 -16.93
N ASP A 280 -1.21 -28.08 -16.01
CA ASP A 280 -1.70 -29.44 -15.75
C ASP A 280 -3.14 -29.46 -15.23
N TYR A 281 -3.50 -28.51 -14.35
CA TYR A 281 -4.83 -28.37 -13.79
C TYR A 281 -5.75 -27.46 -14.61
N ARG A 282 -5.21 -26.71 -15.57
CA ARG A 282 -5.97 -25.77 -16.41
C ARG A 282 -6.82 -24.84 -15.53
N VAL A 283 -6.16 -24.09 -14.64
CA VAL A 283 -6.80 -23.27 -13.60
C VAL A 283 -7.89 -22.34 -14.15
N ASP A 284 -7.67 -21.76 -15.31
CA ASP A 284 -8.64 -20.89 -15.97
C ASP A 284 -9.93 -21.64 -16.37
N ASP A 285 -9.83 -22.93 -16.77
CA ASP A 285 -11.00 -23.77 -17.05
C ASP A 285 -11.74 -24.13 -15.77
N ILE A 286 -11.03 -24.36 -14.65
CA ILE A 286 -11.65 -24.59 -13.34
C ILE A 286 -12.54 -23.38 -12.96
N LEU A 287 -11.99 -22.18 -13.08
CA LEU A 287 -12.71 -20.95 -12.74
C LEU A 287 -13.88 -20.65 -13.71
N GLN A 288 -13.85 -21.20 -14.91
CA GLN A 288 -14.99 -21.17 -15.84
C GLN A 288 -15.99 -22.32 -15.66
N GLY A 289 -15.80 -23.18 -14.65
CA GLY A 289 -16.65 -24.34 -14.40
C GLY A 289 -16.47 -25.50 -15.38
N LYS A 290 -15.38 -25.51 -16.16
CA LYS A 290 -15.10 -26.50 -17.22
C LYS A 290 -14.07 -27.54 -16.79
N TYR A 291 -13.99 -27.89 -15.52
CA TYR A 291 -13.04 -28.88 -15.01
C TYR A 291 -13.52 -30.32 -15.18
N THR A 292 -12.59 -31.25 -15.20
CA THR A 292 -12.86 -32.68 -15.37
C THR A 292 -12.78 -33.42 -14.03
N LYS A 293 -13.50 -34.54 -13.91
CA LYS A 293 -13.37 -35.44 -12.74
C LYS A 293 -11.92 -35.92 -12.53
N GLN A 294 -11.16 -36.07 -13.60
CA GLN A 294 -9.75 -36.43 -13.51
C GLN A 294 -8.91 -35.36 -12.80
N ALA A 295 -9.19 -34.08 -13.02
CA ALA A 295 -8.51 -33.00 -12.33
C ALA A 295 -8.81 -33.01 -10.82
N VAL A 296 -10.08 -33.30 -10.45
CA VAL A 296 -10.51 -33.47 -9.05
C VAL A 296 -9.77 -34.63 -8.39
N THR A 297 -9.82 -35.84 -8.99
CA THR A 297 -9.14 -37.02 -8.44
C THR A 297 -7.62 -36.80 -8.36
N LYS A 298 -7.01 -36.18 -9.38
CA LYS A 298 -5.58 -35.85 -9.39
C LYS A 298 -5.23 -34.96 -8.19
N LEU A 299 -6.05 -33.95 -7.89
CA LEU A 299 -5.82 -33.05 -6.77
C LEU A 299 -6.06 -33.74 -5.41
N GLN A 300 -7.03 -34.64 -5.31
CA GLN A 300 -7.28 -35.46 -4.11
C GLN A 300 -6.08 -36.31 -3.73
N ASP A 301 -5.43 -36.93 -4.72
CA ASP A 301 -4.28 -37.82 -4.53
C ASP A 301 -2.93 -37.07 -4.45
N ALA A 302 -2.92 -35.75 -4.72
CA ALA A 302 -1.72 -34.94 -4.76
C ALA A 302 -1.09 -34.74 -3.36
N PRO A 303 0.24 -34.56 -3.28
CA PRO A 303 0.91 -34.13 -2.07
C PRO A 303 0.37 -32.77 -1.56
N PHE A 304 0.47 -32.53 -0.27
CA PHE A 304 -0.06 -31.30 0.34
C PHE A 304 0.51 -30.01 -0.28
N ASP A 305 1.81 -29.98 -0.61
CA ASP A 305 2.45 -28.84 -1.26
C ASP A 305 1.87 -28.55 -2.66
N GLU A 306 1.49 -29.60 -3.42
CA GLU A 306 0.81 -29.45 -4.72
C GLU A 306 -0.61 -28.90 -4.53
N ARG A 307 -1.37 -29.41 -3.54
CA ARG A 307 -2.71 -28.90 -3.21
C ARG A 307 -2.67 -27.43 -2.86
N LEU A 308 -1.72 -27.00 -1.99
CA LEU A 308 -1.52 -25.60 -1.63
C LEU A 308 -1.16 -24.74 -2.86
N SER A 309 -0.33 -25.26 -3.75
CA SER A 309 0.06 -24.56 -4.99
C SER A 309 -1.13 -24.32 -5.91
N VAL A 310 -2.01 -25.32 -6.09
CA VAL A 310 -3.22 -25.19 -6.91
C VAL A 310 -4.21 -24.21 -6.27
N MET A 311 -4.38 -24.26 -4.94
CA MET A 311 -5.19 -23.25 -4.22
C MET A 311 -4.62 -21.85 -4.40
N GLY A 312 -3.30 -21.68 -4.28
CA GLY A 312 -2.62 -20.41 -4.53
C GLY A 312 -2.84 -19.87 -5.95
N LEU A 313 -2.86 -20.76 -6.96
CA LEU A 313 -3.21 -20.42 -8.34
C LEU A 313 -4.65 -19.92 -8.47
N LEU A 314 -5.61 -20.62 -7.86
CA LEU A 314 -7.02 -20.21 -7.85
C LEU A 314 -7.19 -18.85 -7.16
N LEU A 315 -6.59 -18.66 -5.98
CA LEU A 315 -6.64 -17.41 -5.22
C LEU A 315 -6.01 -16.23 -5.97
N SER A 316 -4.89 -16.46 -6.66
CA SER A 316 -4.25 -15.43 -7.48
C SER A 316 -5.17 -14.94 -8.59
N ARG A 317 -5.80 -15.85 -9.33
CA ARG A 317 -6.72 -15.51 -10.43
C ARG A 317 -8.02 -14.87 -9.91
N LEU A 318 -8.56 -15.36 -8.79
CA LEU A 318 -9.71 -14.73 -8.14
C LEU A 318 -9.39 -13.31 -7.69
N SER A 319 -8.21 -13.09 -7.09
CA SER A 319 -7.77 -11.76 -6.68
C SER A 319 -7.65 -10.77 -7.85
N GLU A 320 -7.19 -11.24 -9.02
CA GLU A 320 -7.16 -10.44 -10.25
C GLU A 320 -8.59 -10.09 -10.71
N GLY A 321 -9.52 -11.04 -10.71
CA GLY A 321 -10.92 -10.81 -11.04
C GLY A 321 -11.59 -9.81 -10.10
N PHE A 322 -11.43 -9.97 -8.79
CA PHE A 322 -11.97 -9.04 -7.80
C PHE A 322 -11.41 -7.63 -7.91
N ARG A 323 -10.09 -7.53 -8.16
CA ARG A 323 -9.44 -6.23 -8.38
C ARG A 323 -9.99 -5.57 -9.65
N GLY A 324 -10.18 -6.33 -10.73
CA GLY A 324 -10.76 -5.83 -11.98
C GLY A 324 -12.19 -5.31 -11.78
N ALA A 325 -13.02 -6.04 -11.03
CA ALA A 325 -14.38 -5.61 -10.68
C ALA A 325 -14.37 -4.34 -9.83
N TYR A 326 -13.46 -4.25 -8.84
CA TYR A 326 -13.29 -3.06 -8.00
C TYR A 326 -12.80 -1.83 -8.80
N GLU A 327 -11.84 -2.00 -9.71
CA GLU A 327 -11.41 -0.92 -10.61
C GLU A 327 -12.55 -0.43 -11.53
N ALA A 328 -13.35 -1.36 -12.07
CA ALA A 328 -14.51 -1.01 -12.89
C ALA A 328 -15.55 -0.24 -12.07
N ASP A 329 -15.79 -0.64 -10.82
CA ASP A 329 -16.71 0.04 -9.91
C ASP A 329 -16.28 1.48 -9.61
N LEU A 330 -15.00 1.68 -9.27
CA LEU A 330 -14.43 3.02 -9.05
C LEU A 330 -14.53 3.88 -10.31
N THR A 331 -14.20 3.35 -11.49
CA THR A 331 -14.26 4.06 -12.76
C THR A 331 -15.69 4.50 -13.09
N VAL A 332 -16.67 3.59 -12.98
CA VAL A 332 -18.09 3.90 -13.27
C VAL A 332 -18.65 4.87 -12.25
N THR A 333 -18.27 4.77 -10.99
CA THR A 333 -18.66 5.72 -9.94
C THR A 333 -18.13 7.13 -10.22
N GLY A 334 -16.85 7.24 -10.62
CA GLY A 334 -16.25 8.52 -11.03
C GLY A 334 -16.94 9.13 -12.25
N LEU A 335 -17.17 8.32 -13.29
CA LEU A 335 -17.92 8.72 -14.49
C LEU A 335 -19.34 9.18 -14.15
N HIS A 336 -20.06 8.46 -13.28
CA HIS A 336 -21.40 8.86 -12.84
C HIS A 336 -21.37 10.22 -12.15
N GLY A 337 -20.41 10.46 -11.25
CA GLY A 337 -20.23 11.76 -10.59
C GLY A 337 -19.96 12.88 -11.60
N ALA A 338 -19.08 12.63 -12.58
CA ALA A 338 -18.79 13.58 -13.65
C ALA A 338 -20.02 13.92 -14.50
N LEU A 339 -20.85 12.92 -14.82
CA LEU A 339 -22.07 13.13 -15.59
C LEU A 339 -23.17 13.87 -14.82
N LEU A 340 -23.29 13.66 -13.51
CA LEU A 340 -24.19 14.46 -12.67
C LEU A 340 -23.76 15.93 -12.68
N GLU A 341 -22.48 16.19 -12.49
CA GLU A 341 -21.93 17.53 -12.52
C GLU A 341 -22.10 18.20 -13.90
N LEU A 342 -21.86 17.46 -14.98
CA LEU A 342 -22.11 17.93 -16.34
C LEU A 342 -23.59 18.31 -16.57
N LYS A 343 -24.51 17.48 -16.08
CA LYS A 343 -25.96 17.74 -16.15
C LYS A 343 -26.33 19.01 -15.41
N ASP A 344 -25.76 19.23 -14.23
CA ASP A 344 -26.02 20.43 -13.44
C ASP A 344 -25.49 21.68 -14.17
N ARG A 345 -24.30 21.61 -14.79
CA ARG A 345 -23.76 22.68 -15.63
C ARG A 345 -24.64 22.99 -16.85
N PHE A 346 -25.16 21.96 -17.52
CA PHE A 346 -26.06 22.12 -18.67
C PHE A 346 -27.37 22.78 -18.28
N ASN A 347 -27.88 22.52 -17.09
CA ASN A 347 -29.13 23.09 -16.58
C ASN A 347 -28.94 24.44 -15.88
N SER A 348 -27.70 24.89 -15.67
CA SER A 348 -27.43 26.15 -14.97
C SER A 348 -27.87 27.35 -15.75
N PRO A 349 -28.64 28.29 -15.14
CA PRO A 349 -29.05 29.54 -15.80
C PRO A 349 -27.86 30.40 -16.26
N TYR A 350 -26.71 30.27 -15.58
CA TYR A 350 -25.49 31.02 -15.90
C TYR A 350 -24.72 30.46 -17.09
N CYS A 351 -25.04 29.26 -17.54
CA CYS A 351 -24.34 28.55 -18.62
C CYS A 351 -25.22 28.40 -19.88
N GLN A 352 -26.39 29.06 -19.98
CA GLN A 352 -27.35 28.83 -21.06
C GLN A 352 -26.76 29.08 -22.45
N GLU A 353 -25.98 30.15 -22.62
CA GLU A 353 -25.37 30.53 -23.89
C GLU A 353 -24.02 29.83 -24.18
N THR A 354 -23.48 29.10 -23.19
CA THR A 354 -22.20 28.42 -23.35
C THR A 354 -22.38 27.12 -24.13
N PRO A 355 -21.60 26.88 -25.21
CA PRO A 355 -21.62 25.62 -25.94
C PRO A 355 -21.35 24.42 -25.05
N TRP A 356 -22.00 23.32 -25.34
CA TRP A 356 -21.84 22.08 -24.52
C TRP A 356 -20.39 21.59 -24.49
N GLU A 357 -19.63 21.75 -25.60
CA GLU A 357 -18.21 21.36 -25.68
C GLU A 357 -17.36 22.11 -24.67
N ASN A 358 -17.62 23.41 -24.49
CA ASN A 358 -16.86 24.25 -23.56
C ASN A 358 -17.16 23.87 -22.12
N LEU A 359 -18.41 23.55 -21.79
CA LEU A 359 -18.80 23.10 -20.46
C LEU A 359 -18.21 21.74 -20.13
N PHE A 360 -18.18 20.83 -21.10
CA PHE A 360 -17.57 19.51 -20.94
C PHE A 360 -16.04 19.62 -20.82
N THR A 361 -15.40 20.42 -21.67
CA THR A 361 -13.95 20.65 -21.62
C THR A 361 -13.54 21.26 -20.27
N GLY A 362 -14.29 22.26 -19.78
CA GLY A 362 -14.02 22.84 -18.46
C GLY A 362 -14.14 21.81 -17.30
N LEU A 363 -15.15 20.93 -17.34
CA LEU A 363 -15.28 19.85 -16.38
C LEU A 363 -14.06 18.91 -16.42
N LEU A 364 -13.63 18.55 -17.62
CA LEU A 364 -12.50 17.65 -17.83
C LEU A 364 -11.18 18.25 -17.31
N GLU A 365 -10.91 19.53 -17.65
CA GLU A 365 -9.73 20.25 -17.17
C GLU A 365 -9.70 20.36 -15.63
N GLU A 366 -10.84 20.61 -14.99
CA GLU A 366 -10.94 20.63 -13.52
C GLU A 366 -10.66 19.27 -12.91
N ARG A 367 -11.17 18.18 -13.52
CA ARG A 367 -10.91 16.81 -13.07
C ARG A 367 -9.44 16.39 -13.25
N GLU A 368 -8.83 16.75 -14.39
CA GLU A 368 -7.41 16.54 -14.63
C GLU A 368 -6.54 17.28 -13.61
N ALA A 369 -6.88 18.53 -13.32
CA ALA A 369 -6.18 19.34 -12.32
C ALA A 369 -6.31 18.76 -10.92
N ALA A 370 -7.51 18.30 -10.53
CA ALA A 370 -7.74 17.63 -9.25
C ALA A 370 -6.94 16.34 -9.14
N PHE A 371 -7.00 15.48 -10.15
CA PHE A 371 -6.21 14.25 -10.21
C PHE A 371 -4.70 14.51 -10.13
N ALA A 372 -4.19 15.48 -10.90
CA ALA A 372 -2.77 15.85 -10.88
C ALA A 372 -2.33 16.33 -9.47
N LYS A 373 -3.19 17.07 -8.77
CA LYS A 373 -2.96 17.54 -7.41
C LYS A 373 -2.92 16.38 -6.41
N GLU A 374 -3.91 15.49 -6.44
CA GLU A 374 -3.97 14.32 -5.55
C GLU A 374 -2.81 13.35 -5.79
N ARG A 375 -2.46 13.14 -7.06
CA ARG A 375 -1.30 12.32 -7.45
C ARG A 375 0.01 12.90 -6.93
N LYS A 376 0.24 14.21 -7.08
CA LYS A 376 1.42 14.91 -6.55
C LYS A 376 1.47 14.86 -5.02
N ALA A 377 0.31 14.93 -4.37
CA ALA A 377 0.21 14.81 -2.93
C ALA A 377 0.48 13.36 -2.43
N GLY A 378 0.44 12.35 -3.30
CA GLY A 378 0.58 10.94 -2.94
C GLY A 378 -0.64 10.36 -2.22
N LEU A 379 -1.83 10.97 -2.40
CA LEU A 379 -3.06 10.58 -1.72
C LEU A 379 -3.82 9.43 -2.40
N LEU A 380 -3.42 9.06 -3.62
CA LEU A 380 -4.08 8.00 -4.38
C LEU A 380 -3.39 6.66 -4.18
N GLU A 381 -4.17 5.60 -3.96
CA GLU A 381 -3.70 4.22 -4.08
C GLU A 381 -3.57 3.84 -5.56
N LYS A 382 -2.71 2.87 -5.88
CA LYS A 382 -2.48 2.42 -7.28
C LYS A 382 -3.78 2.08 -8.01
N THR A 383 -4.70 1.37 -7.35
CA THR A 383 -5.98 0.97 -7.96
C THR A 383 -6.88 2.18 -8.20
N ALA A 384 -6.93 3.12 -7.25
CA ALA A 384 -7.67 4.36 -7.40
C ALA A 384 -7.04 5.26 -8.49
N GLU A 385 -5.71 5.37 -8.53
CA GLU A 385 -4.99 6.10 -9.58
C GLU A 385 -5.32 5.54 -10.98
N HIS A 386 -5.32 4.19 -11.12
CA HIS A 386 -5.68 3.52 -12.36
C HIS A 386 -7.14 3.78 -12.77
N ALA A 387 -8.05 3.73 -11.81
CA ALA A 387 -9.46 4.02 -12.05
C ALA A 387 -9.69 5.47 -12.48
N CYS A 388 -9.01 6.45 -11.85
CA CYS A 388 -9.06 7.86 -12.25
C CYS A 388 -8.50 8.08 -13.66
N LEU A 389 -7.39 7.43 -14.02
CA LEU A 389 -6.84 7.49 -15.38
C LEU A 389 -7.83 6.95 -16.42
N LYS A 390 -8.48 5.82 -16.14
CA LYS A 390 -9.53 5.26 -17.00
C LYS A 390 -10.74 6.20 -17.08
N GLU A 391 -11.17 6.79 -15.97
CA GLU A 391 -12.27 7.79 -15.94
C GLU A 391 -11.95 8.93 -16.90
N LEU A 392 -10.77 9.54 -16.78
CA LEU A 392 -10.34 10.66 -17.63
C LEU A 392 -10.27 10.24 -19.11
N GLU A 393 -9.71 9.08 -19.41
CA GLU A 393 -9.67 8.51 -20.76
C GLU A 393 -11.09 8.36 -21.35
N ARG A 394 -12.03 7.83 -20.56
CA ARG A 394 -13.41 7.66 -20.99
C ARG A 394 -14.13 8.99 -21.18
N LEU A 395 -13.90 9.98 -20.32
CA LEU A 395 -14.45 11.33 -20.48
C LEU A 395 -13.92 12.01 -21.76
N HIS A 396 -12.62 11.88 -22.05
CA HIS A 396 -12.06 12.34 -23.33
C HIS A 396 -12.74 11.66 -24.54
N PHE A 397 -12.92 10.34 -24.45
CA PHE A 397 -13.61 9.59 -25.48
C PHE A 397 -15.06 10.08 -25.66
N PHE A 398 -15.79 10.32 -24.58
CA PHE A 398 -17.18 10.83 -24.64
C PHE A 398 -17.25 12.19 -25.30
N LEU A 399 -16.35 13.12 -24.97
CA LEU A 399 -16.26 14.44 -25.59
C LEU A 399 -15.94 14.32 -27.09
N ALA A 400 -15.00 13.46 -27.47
CA ALA A 400 -14.63 13.24 -28.87
C ALA A 400 -15.78 12.65 -29.68
N GLU A 401 -16.52 11.66 -29.12
CA GLU A 401 -17.70 11.08 -29.78
C GLU A 401 -18.83 12.08 -29.95
N GLY A 402 -19.09 12.96 -28.97
CA GLY A 402 -20.05 14.03 -29.07
C GLY A 402 -19.73 14.98 -30.24
N LYS A 403 -18.48 15.41 -30.36
CA LYS A 403 -17.99 16.25 -31.47
C LYS A 403 -18.10 15.52 -32.81
N ARG A 404 -17.70 14.24 -32.87
CA ARG A 404 -17.76 13.42 -34.10
C ARG A 404 -19.20 13.20 -34.58
N SER A 405 -20.14 13.03 -33.67
CA SER A 405 -21.57 12.85 -33.96
C SER A 405 -22.27 14.14 -34.38
N GLY A 406 -21.58 15.28 -34.24
CA GLY A 406 -22.11 16.56 -34.65
C GLY A 406 -23.25 17.09 -33.77
N CYS A 407 -23.27 16.71 -32.49
CA CYS A 407 -24.24 17.23 -31.52
C CYS A 407 -24.17 18.76 -31.47
N ARG A 408 -25.29 19.42 -31.55
CA ARG A 408 -25.39 20.89 -31.50
C ARG A 408 -25.96 21.37 -30.17
N GLU A 409 -26.92 20.63 -29.64
CA GLU A 409 -27.66 21.00 -28.44
C GLU A 409 -27.13 20.18 -27.23
N LYS A 410 -27.28 20.75 -26.04
CA LYS A 410 -26.84 20.10 -24.77
C LYS A 410 -27.59 18.80 -24.52
N GLU A 411 -28.85 18.74 -24.84
CA GLU A 411 -29.71 17.56 -24.68
C GLU A 411 -29.27 16.43 -25.59
N GLU A 412 -28.89 16.71 -26.84
CA GLU A 412 -28.34 15.70 -27.76
C GLU A 412 -27.02 15.15 -27.28
N ALA A 413 -26.10 16.04 -26.86
CA ALA A 413 -24.80 15.65 -26.33
C ALA A 413 -24.95 14.81 -25.05
N PHE A 414 -25.83 15.21 -24.13
CA PHE A 414 -26.09 14.48 -22.90
C PHE A 414 -26.71 13.10 -23.15
N ALA A 415 -27.66 13.00 -24.09
CA ALA A 415 -28.28 11.72 -24.45
C ALA A 415 -27.25 10.73 -25.03
N LEU A 416 -26.34 11.20 -25.90
CA LEU A 416 -25.27 10.38 -26.43
C LEU A 416 -24.32 9.93 -25.34
N VAL A 417 -23.82 10.82 -24.47
CA VAL A 417 -22.92 10.51 -23.39
C VAL A 417 -23.56 9.54 -22.39
N LYS A 418 -24.85 9.71 -22.08
CA LYS A 418 -25.61 8.75 -21.27
C LYS A 418 -25.65 7.35 -21.89
N GLY A 419 -25.81 7.27 -23.22
CA GLY A 419 -25.76 5.99 -23.94
C GLY A 419 -24.36 5.32 -23.90
N LEU A 420 -23.28 6.12 -23.95
CA LEU A 420 -21.93 5.62 -23.81
C LEU A 420 -21.64 5.16 -22.37
N PHE A 421 -22.09 5.92 -21.39
CA PHE A 421 -21.99 5.55 -19.98
C PHE A 421 -22.74 4.24 -19.65
N ALA A 422 -23.90 4.00 -20.26
CA ALA A 422 -24.64 2.75 -20.06
C ALA A 422 -23.80 1.51 -20.45
N LYS A 423 -22.94 1.61 -21.47
CA LYS A 423 -22.02 0.52 -21.86
C LYS A 423 -20.93 0.30 -20.82
N GLU A 424 -20.42 1.37 -20.20
CA GLU A 424 -19.43 1.24 -19.11
C GLU A 424 -20.07 0.58 -17.88
N ALA A 425 -21.31 0.96 -17.54
CA ALA A 425 -22.06 0.34 -16.46
C ALA A 425 -22.34 -1.15 -16.72
N GLU A 426 -22.71 -1.52 -17.95
CA GLU A 426 -22.88 -2.91 -18.36
C GLU A 426 -21.55 -3.69 -18.24
N GLY A 427 -20.42 -3.08 -18.65
CA GLY A 427 -19.09 -3.66 -18.49
C GLY A 427 -18.74 -3.93 -17.02
N ARG A 428 -19.09 -3.03 -16.11
CA ARG A 428 -18.95 -3.21 -14.66
C ARG A 428 -19.80 -4.41 -14.16
N GLU A 429 -21.07 -4.48 -14.55
CA GLU A 429 -21.98 -5.56 -14.16
C GLU A 429 -21.44 -6.92 -14.64
N ASN A 430 -20.94 -7.00 -15.86
CA ASN A 430 -20.31 -8.19 -16.40
C ASN A 430 -19.04 -8.60 -15.61
N ALA A 431 -18.18 -7.66 -15.27
CA ALA A 431 -16.98 -7.94 -14.47
C ALA A 431 -17.34 -8.49 -13.07
N ILE A 432 -18.39 -7.97 -12.44
CA ILE A 432 -18.90 -8.47 -11.16
C ILE A 432 -19.48 -9.89 -11.32
N ALA A 433 -20.28 -10.13 -12.35
CA ALA A 433 -20.88 -11.43 -12.62
C ALA A 433 -19.82 -12.50 -12.89
N ASP A 434 -18.80 -12.16 -13.71
CA ASP A 434 -17.69 -13.06 -14.01
C ASP A 434 -16.88 -13.41 -12.75
N ALA A 435 -16.55 -12.42 -11.92
CA ALA A 435 -15.82 -12.64 -10.69
C ALA A 435 -16.65 -13.48 -9.66
N SER A 436 -17.96 -13.28 -9.59
CA SER A 436 -18.85 -14.10 -8.77
C SER A 436 -18.88 -15.54 -9.26
N ALA A 437 -19.02 -15.76 -10.56
CA ALA A 437 -19.01 -17.09 -11.16
C ALA A 437 -17.67 -17.81 -10.94
N MET A 438 -16.55 -17.10 -11.07
CA MET A 438 -15.22 -17.64 -10.77
C MET A 438 -15.12 -18.12 -9.32
N LEU A 439 -15.63 -17.34 -8.37
CA LEU A 439 -15.62 -17.70 -6.94
C LEU A 439 -16.47 -18.95 -6.69
N ASP A 440 -17.67 -18.99 -7.23
CA ASP A 440 -18.60 -20.13 -7.06
C ASP A 440 -18.02 -21.42 -7.67
N ASN A 441 -17.37 -21.32 -8.84
CA ASN A 441 -16.70 -22.44 -9.49
C ASN A 441 -15.46 -22.93 -8.72
N ALA A 442 -14.68 -22.01 -8.14
CA ALA A 442 -13.57 -22.37 -7.25
C ALA A 442 -14.08 -23.14 -6.02
N PHE A 443 -15.13 -22.67 -5.37
CA PHE A 443 -15.78 -23.41 -4.27
C PHE A 443 -16.28 -24.76 -4.71
N ALA A 444 -16.98 -24.87 -5.85
CA ALA A 444 -17.51 -26.14 -6.34
C ALA A 444 -16.39 -27.16 -6.59
N PHE A 445 -15.28 -26.74 -7.22
CA PHE A 445 -14.13 -27.59 -7.47
C PHE A 445 -13.47 -28.08 -6.16
N LEU A 446 -13.25 -27.17 -5.20
CA LEU A 446 -12.63 -27.51 -3.92
C LEU A 446 -13.57 -28.34 -3.03
N GLU A 447 -14.88 -28.11 -3.06
CA GLU A 447 -15.90 -28.94 -2.38
C GLU A 447 -15.88 -30.38 -2.93
N GLU A 448 -15.81 -30.54 -4.24
CA GLU A 448 -15.75 -31.86 -4.87
C GLU A 448 -14.41 -32.58 -4.55
N ALA A 449 -13.30 -31.82 -4.45
CA ALA A 449 -11.99 -32.37 -4.15
C ALA A 449 -11.79 -32.72 -2.67
N PHE A 450 -12.18 -31.86 -1.77
CA PHE A 450 -11.79 -31.93 -0.33
C PHE A 450 -12.96 -31.86 0.66
N GLY A 451 -14.17 -31.58 0.19
CA GLY A 451 -15.31 -31.34 1.08
C GLY A 451 -15.03 -30.17 2.02
N ALA A 452 -15.38 -30.33 3.32
CA ALA A 452 -15.09 -29.37 4.39
C ALA A 452 -13.74 -29.66 5.09
N GLY A 453 -12.71 -30.09 4.33
CA GLY A 453 -11.41 -30.45 4.85
C GLY A 453 -10.51 -29.25 5.19
N GLN A 454 -9.27 -29.54 5.59
CA GLN A 454 -8.26 -28.53 5.94
C GLN A 454 -7.97 -27.57 4.81
N GLU A 455 -8.00 -28.03 3.57
CA GLU A 455 -7.77 -27.21 2.37
C GLU A 455 -8.85 -26.14 2.22
N MET A 456 -10.11 -26.46 2.51
CA MET A 456 -11.20 -25.48 2.49
C MET A 456 -11.01 -24.41 3.58
N VAL A 457 -10.56 -24.79 4.77
CA VAL A 457 -10.22 -23.86 5.85
C VAL A 457 -9.13 -22.88 5.41
N ILE A 458 -8.08 -23.39 4.76
CA ILE A 458 -6.99 -22.56 4.24
C ILE A 458 -7.53 -21.60 3.17
N PHE A 459 -8.34 -22.10 2.23
CA PHE A 459 -8.91 -21.29 1.16
C PHE A 459 -9.76 -20.12 1.70
N ILE A 460 -10.63 -20.37 2.68
CA ILE A 460 -11.45 -19.35 3.33
C ILE A 460 -10.58 -18.33 4.07
N THR A 461 -9.57 -18.80 4.82
CA THR A 461 -8.65 -17.93 5.55
C THR A 461 -7.91 -17.00 4.59
N GLU A 462 -7.47 -17.50 3.43
CA GLU A 462 -6.84 -16.70 2.39
C GLU A 462 -7.79 -15.65 1.79
N LEU A 463 -9.02 -16.03 1.48
CA LEU A 463 -10.05 -15.08 1.02
C LEU A 463 -10.32 -13.98 2.05
N THR A 464 -10.32 -14.32 3.35
CA THR A 464 -10.52 -13.36 4.44
C THR A 464 -9.33 -12.40 4.62
N THR A 465 -8.12 -12.85 4.27
CA THR A 465 -6.90 -12.04 4.36
C THR A 465 -6.72 -11.09 3.17
N ASN A 466 -7.29 -11.43 2.01
CA ASN A 466 -7.16 -10.67 0.78
C ASN A 466 -8.17 -9.50 0.75
N PHE A 467 -7.66 -8.27 0.70
CA PHE A 467 -8.46 -7.04 0.66
C PHE A 467 -9.52 -7.06 -0.46
N TYR A 468 -9.15 -7.41 -1.68
CA TYR A 468 -10.09 -7.41 -2.82
C TYR A 468 -11.16 -8.48 -2.67
N SER A 469 -10.82 -9.65 -2.11
CA SER A 469 -11.80 -10.70 -1.81
C SER A 469 -12.82 -10.24 -0.77
N VAL A 470 -12.33 -9.68 0.35
CA VAL A 470 -13.20 -9.17 1.43
C VAL A 470 -14.10 -8.06 0.91
N LYS A 471 -13.55 -7.11 0.16
CA LYS A 471 -14.30 -5.99 -0.42
C LYS A 471 -15.38 -6.51 -1.38
N PHE A 472 -15.00 -7.38 -2.31
CA PHE A 472 -15.92 -7.96 -3.30
C PHE A 472 -17.06 -8.75 -2.63
N ILE A 473 -16.72 -9.64 -1.70
CA ILE A 473 -17.70 -10.49 -1.00
C ILE A 473 -18.62 -9.65 -0.13
N SER A 474 -18.12 -8.60 0.53
CA SER A 474 -18.95 -7.73 1.37
C SER A 474 -20.00 -6.93 0.56
N GLU A 475 -19.69 -6.60 -0.69
CA GLU A 475 -20.57 -5.79 -1.57
C GLU A 475 -21.50 -6.64 -2.42
N ASN A 476 -21.03 -7.80 -2.91
CA ASN A 476 -21.75 -8.64 -3.86
C ASN A 476 -22.30 -9.94 -3.23
N GLY A 477 -21.81 -10.32 -2.05
CA GLY A 477 -22.18 -11.53 -1.34
C GLY A 477 -21.48 -12.78 -1.89
N SER A 478 -21.50 -13.87 -1.11
CA SER A 478 -21.18 -15.24 -1.51
C SER A 478 -21.73 -16.19 -0.45
N GLU A 479 -22.77 -16.93 -0.80
CA GLU A 479 -23.45 -17.86 0.13
C GLU A 479 -22.47 -18.92 0.68
N LYS A 480 -21.64 -19.49 -0.21
CA LYS A 480 -20.66 -20.51 0.17
C LYS A 480 -19.60 -19.97 1.11
N TYR A 481 -19.07 -18.76 0.84
CA TYR A 481 -18.12 -18.13 1.72
C TYR A 481 -18.70 -17.92 3.13
N TYR A 482 -19.90 -17.34 3.24
CA TYR A 482 -20.51 -17.09 4.54
C TYR A 482 -20.81 -18.37 5.31
N ARG A 483 -21.25 -19.43 4.64
CA ARG A 483 -21.48 -20.74 5.25
C ARG A 483 -20.19 -21.28 5.88
N TYR A 484 -19.12 -21.40 5.12
CA TYR A 484 -17.85 -21.93 5.61
C TYR A 484 -17.17 -21.02 6.64
N ASN A 485 -17.24 -19.71 6.46
CA ASN A 485 -16.68 -18.77 7.42
C ASN A 485 -17.42 -18.80 8.77
N ALA A 486 -18.74 -18.99 8.78
CA ALA A 486 -19.51 -19.16 10.00
C ALA A 486 -19.14 -20.46 10.74
N GLU A 487 -18.93 -21.56 10.02
CA GLU A 487 -18.47 -22.84 10.57
C GLU A 487 -17.08 -22.68 11.23
N LEU A 488 -16.15 -22.01 10.57
CA LEU A 488 -14.80 -21.73 11.11
C LEU A 488 -14.83 -20.88 12.39
N LEU A 489 -15.62 -19.82 12.41
CA LEU A 489 -15.77 -18.96 13.58
C LEU A 489 -16.40 -19.71 14.77
N PHE A 490 -17.28 -20.66 14.50
CA PHE A 490 -17.88 -21.52 15.53
C PHE A 490 -16.83 -22.48 16.12
N ASP A 491 -16.04 -23.13 15.28
CA ASP A 491 -14.98 -24.05 15.69
C ASP A 491 -13.86 -23.34 16.48
N GLU A 492 -13.46 -22.13 16.06
CA GLU A 492 -12.49 -21.33 16.81
C GLU A 492 -13.02 -20.92 18.20
N LYS A 493 -14.26 -20.47 18.29
CA LYS A 493 -14.90 -20.16 19.57
C LYS A 493 -14.97 -21.37 20.47
N GLN A 494 -15.33 -22.53 19.93
CA GLN A 494 -15.38 -23.79 20.69
C GLN A 494 -13.99 -24.19 21.20
N LYS A 495 -12.93 -24.09 20.37
CA LYS A 495 -11.55 -24.35 20.79
C LYS A 495 -11.08 -23.39 21.87
N THR A 496 -11.39 -22.10 21.75
CA THR A 496 -11.05 -21.09 22.76
C THR A 496 -11.74 -21.40 24.10
N ILE A 497 -13.02 -21.71 24.08
CA ILE A 497 -13.76 -22.09 25.29
C ILE A 497 -13.17 -23.35 25.94
N LEU A 498 -12.80 -24.37 25.15
CA LEU A 498 -12.16 -25.58 25.67
C LEU A 498 -10.79 -25.29 26.28
N GLN A 499 -9.97 -24.44 25.66
CA GLN A 499 -8.68 -24.01 26.20
C GLN A 499 -8.84 -23.22 27.51
N ASP A 500 -9.83 -22.35 27.61
CA ASP A 500 -10.13 -21.60 28.82
C ASP A 500 -10.61 -22.51 29.95
N ILE A 501 -11.41 -23.55 29.63
CA ILE A 501 -11.83 -24.59 30.57
C ILE A 501 -10.61 -25.41 31.05
N GLU A 502 -9.67 -25.78 30.18
CA GLU A 502 -8.47 -26.51 30.56
C GLU A 502 -7.53 -25.66 31.42
N LYS A 503 -7.36 -24.37 31.10
CA LYS A 503 -6.60 -23.42 31.92
C LYS A 503 -7.21 -23.29 33.33
N ALA A 504 -8.53 -23.08 33.40
CA ALA A 504 -9.25 -22.99 34.67
C ALA A 504 -9.13 -24.27 35.50
N LYS A 505 -9.18 -25.46 34.87
CA LYS A 505 -8.94 -26.75 35.56
C LYS A 505 -7.50 -26.87 36.07
N THR A 506 -6.51 -26.41 35.30
CA THR A 506 -5.11 -26.44 35.69
C THR A 506 -4.86 -25.49 36.86
N GLU A 507 -5.44 -24.30 36.85
CA GLU A 507 -5.39 -23.34 37.97
C GLU A 507 -6.08 -23.87 39.23
N LEU A 508 -7.23 -24.55 39.11
CA LEU A 508 -7.92 -25.17 40.21
C LEU A 508 -7.09 -26.32 40.86
N ASN A 509 -6.43 -27.14 40.01
CA ASN A 509 -5.56 -28.22 40.49
C ASN A 509 -4.24 -27.73 41.11
N LEU A 510 -3.84 -26.48 40.91
CA LEU A 510 -2.71 -25.84 41.56
C LEU A 510 -3.09 -25.20 42.92
N LEU A 511 -4.38 -25.07 43.20
CA LEU A 511 -4.90 -24.52 44.45
C LEU A 511 -5.29 -25.58 45.50
N PHE A 512 -5.26 -26.84 45.11
CA PHE A 512 -5.44 -28.01 45.98
C PHE A 512 -4.21 -28.95 45.87
#